data_9eccb1a4ef9abff7a0b506fbc5a06482
#
_entry.id   9eccb1a4ef9abff7a0b506fbc5a06482
#
_cell.length_a   1.000
_cell.length_b   1.000
_cell.length_c   1.000
_cell.angle_alpha   90.00
_cell.angle_beta   90.00
_cell.angle_gamma   90.00
#
_symmetry.space_group_name_H-M   'P 1'
#
loop_
_entity.id
_entity.type
_entity.pdbx_description
1 polymer ?
#
loop_
_entity_poly.entity_id
_entity_poly.type
_entity_poly.pdbx_seq_one_letter_code
_entity_poly.pdbx_strand_id
1 'polypeptide(L)'
;LNSTVPFATEIMACADDPLVREIIYKKPSQVAGTEVTNNIIGKRIHLAPTEIIYCAEKEDKATAWTQESFDSMVRATPELRNLISKNRADNNQNVKRFPGGGLYIVWASSPAELSSRPAQIIIFDEKAAYKPTNEGDAVKLGEARTKTYDGEELIVKISTPRRCNCTAGETCGDICHDYERGDQREYYVPCPHCDEFQTLKFGGKDTSFGLKWEPDAPESPFYLCEHCACPI
;
A
#
# COMPACT_ATOMS: atom_id res chain seq x y z
N LEU A 1 2.66 8.37 13.58
CA LEU A 1 2.06 7.26 12.83
C LEU A 1 1.97 6.00 13.68
N ASN A 2 3.09 5.54 14.27
CA ASN A 2 3.15 4.24 14.99
C ASN A 2 2.17 4.14 16.18
N SER A 3 1.85 5.24 16.86
CA SER A 3 0.87 5.26 17.95
C SER A 3 -0.58 5.30 17.44
N THR A 4 -0.81 5.85 16.26
CA THR A 4 -2.15 6.02 15.67
C THR A 4 -2.55 4.82 14.82
N VAL A 5 -1.60 4.23 14.10
CA VAL A 5 -1.80 3.10 13.19
C VAL A 5 -0.70 2.05 13.39
N PRO A 6 -0.69 1.37 14.54
CA PRO A 6 0.39 0.45 14.93
C PRO A 6 0.55 -0.72 13.95
N PHE A 7 -0.50 -1.18 13.30
CA PHE A 7 -0.46 -2.23 12.28
C PHE A 7 0.40 -1.87 11.05
N ALA A 8 0.61 -0.58 10.76
CA ALA A 8 1.43 -0.14 9.64
C ALA A 8 2.94 -0.32 9.92
N THR A 9 3.35 -0.44 11.18
CA THR A 9 4.77 -0.50 11.57
C THR A 9 5.45 -1.73 11.02
N GLU A 10 4.82 -2.90 11.14
CA GLU A 10 5.38 -4.15 10.63
C GLU A 10 5.46 -4.15 9.09
N ILE A 11 4.43 -3.63 8.42
CA ILE A 11 4.40 -3.51 6.95
C ILE A 11 5.59 -2.66 6.45
N MET A 12 5.86 -1.53 7.12
CA MET A 12 7.00 -0.67 6.79
C MET A 12 8.34 -1.34 7.11
N ALA A 13 8.40 -2.11 8.20
CA ALA A 13 9.61 -2.85 8.57
C ALA A 13 9.95 -3.96 7.55
N CYS A 14 8.95 -4.62 6.98
CA CYS A 14 9.14 -5.60 5.92
C CYS A 14 9.85 -5.02 4.67
N ALA A 15 9.67 -3.72 4.40
CA ALA A 15 10.36 -3.08 3.28
C ALA A 15 11.89 -2.96 3.49
N ASP A 16 12.37 -3.13 4.71
CA ASP A 16 13.81 -3.09 5.04
C ASP A 16 14.44 -4.47 5.16
N ASP A 17 13.63 -5.52 5.22
CA ASP A 17 14.10 -6.89 5.30
C ASP A 17 14.64 -7.33 3.92
N PRO A 18 15.93 -7.66 3.81
CA PRO A 18 16.55 -8.08 2.54
C PRO A 18 16.02 -9.43 2.02
N LEU A 19 15.24 -10.17 2.79
CA LEU A 19 14.61 -11.41 2.36
C LEU A 19 13.20 -11.20 1.80
N VAL A 20 12.59 -10.03 2.05
CA VAL A 20 11.25 -9.68 1.53
C VAL A 20 11.39 -9.07 0.15
N ARG A 21 10.76 -9.71 -0.84
CA ARG A 21 10.72 -9.28 -2.24
C ARG A 21 9.38 -8.67 -2.62
N GLU A 22 8.32 -9.04 -1.94
CA GLU A 22 6.97 -8.58 -2.24
C GLU A 22 6.21 -8.25 -0.95
N ILE A 23 5.56 -7.09 -0.92
CA ILE A 23 4.66 -6.68 0.14
C ILE A 23 3.27 -6.52 -0.46
N ILE A 24 2.29 -7.23 0.09
CA ILE A 24 0.91 -7.17 -0.35
C ILE A 24 0.06 -6.63 0.78
N TYR A 25 -0.34 -5.36 0.66
CA TYR A 25 -1.16 -4.70 1.66
C TYR A 25 -2.62 -4.64 1.20
N LYS A 26 -3.37 -5.71 1.51
CA LYS A 26 -4.81 -5.77 1.36
C LYS A 26 -5.46 -5.04 2.54
N LYS A 27 -6.11 -3.91 2.28
CA LYS A 27 -6.62 -3.00 3.30
C LYS A 27 -8.03 -2.52 3.02
N PRO A 28 -8.82 -2.14 4.03
CA PRO A 28 -10.00 -1.31 3.83
C PRO A 28 -9.61 0.12 3.45
N SER A 29 -10.59 0.95 3.12
CA SER A 29 -10.35 2.38 2.87
C SER A 29 -9.87 3.10 4.12
N GLN A 30 -9.09 4.19 3.97
CA GLN A 30 -8.69 5.12 5.03
C GLN A 30 -7.83 4.50 6.14
N VAL A 31 -7.05 3.47 5.85
CA VAL A 31 -6.15 2.81 6.82
C VAL A 31 -4.67 2.96 6.44
N ALA A 32 -4.23 4.19 6.31
CA ALA A 32 -2.83 4.58 6.18
C ALA A 32 -2.05 4.00 4.97
N GLY A 33 -2.71 3.55 3.89
CA GLY A 33 -2.01 3.02 2.71
C GLY A 33 -1.03 4.04 2.12
N THR A 34 -1.47 5.28 1.89
CA THR A 34 -0.65 6.37 1.38
C THR A 34 0.52 6.70 2.32
N GLU A 35 0.30 6.67 3.64
CA GLU A 35 1.34 6.93 4.62
C GLU A 35 2.41 5.84 4.65
N VAL A 36 2.01 4.57 4.51
CA VAL A 36 2.95 3.44 4.37
C VAL A 36 3.81 3.64 3.11
N THR A 37 3.19 3.95 1.97
CA THR A 37 3.88 4.25 0.71
C THR A 37 4.89 5.38 0.88
N ASN A 38 4.46 6.51 1.41
CA ASN A 38 5.28 7.70 1.62
C ASN A 38 6.49 7.40 2.53
N ASN A 39 6.26 6.67 3.63
CA ASN A 39 7.34 6.33 4.55
C ASN A 39 8.37 5.38 3.91
N ILE A 40 7.93 4.38 3.15
CA ILE A 40 8.84 3.50 2.41
C ILE A 40 9.69 4.32 1.44
N ILE A 41 9.05 5.16 0.61
CA ILE A 41 9.75 6.01 -0.37
C ILE A 41 10.70 6.99 0.34
N GLY A 42 10.21 7.72 1.34
CA GLY A 42 11.01 8.71 2.06
C GLY A 42 12.22 8.11 2.73
N LYS A 43 12.08 6.94 3.35
CA LYS A 43 13.18 6.21 3.96
C LYS A 43 14.22 5.78 2.92
N ARG A 44 13.79 5.28 1.76
CA ARG A 44 14.69 4.89 0.67
C ARG A 44 15.43 6.09 0.10
N ILE A 45 14.78 7.20 -0.13
CA ILE A 45 15.43 8.45 -0.58
C ILE A 45 16.54 8.88 0.40
N HIS A 46 16.29 8.77 1.71
CA HIS A 46 17.19 9.27 2.72
C HIS A 46 18.34 8.31 3.06
N LEU A 47 18.05 7.02 3.23
CA LEU A 47 19.00 6.06 3.82
C LEU A 47 19.57 5.05 2.82
N ALA A 48 18.85 4.74 1.75
CA ALA A 48 19.27 3.74 0.76
C ALA A 48 18.73 4.13 -0.64
N PRO A 49 19.26 5.24 -1.21
CA PRO A 49 18.76 5.80 -2.46
C PRO A 49 18.89 4.82 -3.62
N THR A 50 17.82 4.72 -4.42
CA THR A 50 17.73 3.86 -5.59
C THR A 50 16.68 4.38 -6.57
N GLU A 51 16.52 3.70 -7.71
CA GLU A 51 15.45 3.98 -8.67
C GLU A 51 14.12 3.38 -8.17
N ILE A 52 13.08 4.22 -8.08
CA ILE A 52 11.77 3.88 -7.54
C ILE A 52 10.71 4.24 -8.59
N ILE A 53 9.76 3.34 -8.84
CA ILE A 53 8.54 3.62 -9.61
C ILE A 53 7.34 3.62 -8.66
N TYR A 54 6.57 4.70 -8.68
CA TYR A 54 5.23 4.74 -8.09
C TYR A 54 4.20 4.72 -9.21
N CYS A 55 3.32 3.74 -9.19
CA CYS A 55 2.27 3.54 -10.20
C CYS A 55 0.89 3.74 -9.58
N ALA A 56 0.14 4.72 -10.07
CA ALA A 56 -1.26 4.95 -9.74
C ALA A 56 -2.21 4.34 -10.80
N GLU A 57 -3.51 4.34 -10.55
CA GLU A 57 -4.52 3.89 -11.54
C GLU A 57 -4.50 4.74 -12.81
N LYS A 58 -4.45 6.08 -12.63
CA LYS A 58 -4.56 7.10 -13.70
C LYS A 58 -3.69 8.31 -13.42
N GLU A 59 -3.49 9.13 -14.44
CA GLU A 59 -2.70 10.36 -14.40
C GLU A 59 -3.19 11.35 -13.33
N ASP A 60 -4.49 11.59 -13.24
CA ASP A 60 -5.07 12.49 -12.24
C ASP A 60 -4.79 12.03 -10.81
N LYS A 61 -4.81 10.71 -10.56
CA LYS A 61 -4.46 10.12 -9.26
C LYS A 61 -2.97 10.21 -8.95
N ALA A 62 -2.13 9.96 -9.95
CA ALA A 62 -0.68 10.14 -9.85
C ALA A 62 -0.32 11.59 -9.49
N THR A 63 -0.93 12.54 -10.19
CA THR A 63 -0.79 13.98 -9.97
C THR A 63 -1.23 14.40 -8.57
N ALA A 64 -2.42 13.99 -8.14
CA ALA A 64 -2.95 14.29 -6.81
C ALA A 64 -2.03 13.74 -5.71
N TRP A 65 -1.60 12.48 -5.81
CA TRP A 65 -0.66 11.90 -4.86
C TRP A 65 0.65 12.68 -4.79
N THR A 66 1.22 13.06 -5.94
CA THR A 66 2.46 13.83 -5.98
C THR A 66 2.33 15.16 -5.25
N GLN A 67 1.28 15.93 -5.53
CA GLN A 67 1.11 17.28 -5.01
C GLN A 67 0.65 17.31 -3.55
N GLU A 68 -0.34 16.50 -3.21
CA GLU A 68 -1.01 16.54 -1.92
C GLU A 68 -0.29 15.70 -0.87
N SER A 69 0.37 14.63 -1.28
CA SER A 69 0.96 13.64 -0.39
C SER A 69 2.48 13.69 -0.38
N PHE A 70 3.13 13.34 -1.50
CA PHE A 70 4.58 13.26 -1.57
C PHE A 70 5.26 14.61 -1.36
N ASP A 71 4.87 15.64 -2.12
CA ASP A 71 5.46 16.98 -1.99
C ASP A 71 5.18 17.61 -0.62
N SER A 72 4.07 17.25 0.03
CA SER A 72 3.76 17.67 1.40
C SER A 72 4.69 17.01 2.41
N MET A 73 4.95 15.71 2.28
CA MET A 73 5.94 15.00 3.08
C MET A 73 7.34 15.61 2.91
N VAL A 74 7.77 15.87 1.68
CA VAL A 74 9.08 16.48 1.40
C VAL A 74 9.18 17.87 2.03
N ARG A 75 8.13 18.70 1.96
CA ARG A 75 8.11 20.03 2.60
C ARG A 75 8.22 19.94 4.13
N ALA A 76 7.56 18.94 4.73
CA ALA A 76 7.55 18.76 6.17
C ALA A 76 8.84 18.11 6.72
N THR A 77 9.64 17.44 5.87
CA THR A 77 10.82 16.68 6.29
C THR A 77 12.10 17.34 5.75
N PRO A 78 12.86 18.05 6.60
CA PRO A 78 14.07 18.79 6.17
C PRO A 78 15.10 17.92 5.46
N GLU A 79 15.29 16.68 5.90
CA GLU A 79 16.23 15.71 5.34
C GLU A 79 15.87 15.42 3.87
N LEU A 80 14.62 15.15 3.57
CA LEU A 80 14.14 14.88 2.20
C LEU A 80 14.21 16.14 1.33
N ARG A 81 13.81 17.28 1.89
CA ARG A 81 13.81 18.56 1.18
C ARG A 81 15.22 18.97 0.70
N ASN A 82 16.24 18.59 1.43
CA ASN A 82 17.62 18.87 1.07
C ASN A 82 18.18 17.93 0.01
N LEU A 83 17.59 16.73 -0.15
CA LEU A 83 18.00 15.72 -1.12
C LEU A 83 17.31 15.88 -2.48
N ILE A 84 16.04 16.28 -2.50
CA ILE A 84 15.31 16.43 -3.76
C ILE A 84 15.92 17.58 -4.59
N SER A 85 16.18 17.30 -5.88
CA SER A 85 16.73 18.29 -6.82
C SER A 85 15.87 19.55 -6.86
N LYS A 86 16.53 20.70 -6.94
CA LYS A 86 15.87 22.00 -7.12
C LYS A 86 15.70 22.38 -8.60
N ASN A 87 16.29 21.63 -9.50
CA ASN A 87 16.16 21.83 -10.94
C ASN A 87 14.79 21.34 -11.41
N ARG A 88 14.03 22.17 -12.13
CA ARG A 88 12.70 21.83 -12.65
C ARG A 88 12.67 20.63 -13.61
N ALA A 89 13.76 20.39 -14.34
CA ALA A 89 13.86 19.20 -15.19
C ALA A 89 13.93 17.90 -14.40
N ASP A 90 14.53 17.96 -13.20
CA ASP A 90 14.76 16.84 -12.31
C ASP A 90 13.73 16.72 -11.18
N ASN A 91 12.91 17.76 -11.00
CA ASN A 91 11.86 17.83 -9.98
C ASN A 91 10.60 18.43 -10.58
N ASN A 92 9.80 17.59 -11.14
CA ASN A 92 8.50 17.92 -11.73
C ASN A 92 7.42 16.95 -11.23
N GLN A 93 6.26 16.96 -11.88
CA GLN A 93 5.11 16.17 -11.48
C GLN A 93 5.32 14.65 -11.59
N ASN A 94 6.13 14.22 -12.57
CA ASN A 94 6.34 12.81 -12.90
C ASN A 94 7.74 12.29 -12.51
N VAL A 95 8.65 13.17 -12.13
CA VAL A 95 10.03 12.80 -11.80
C VAL A 95 10.53 13.59 -10.60
N LYS A 96 11.16 12.91 -9.66
CA LYS A 96 11.85 13.50 -8.50
C LYS A 96 13.24 12.90 -8.40
N ARG A 97 14.27 13.63 -8.83
CA ARG A 97 15.66 13.20 -8.74
C ARG A 97 16.26 13.54 -7.40
N PHE A 98 17.11 12.66 -6.92
CA PHE A 98 17.91 12.82 -5.71
C PHE A 98 19.29 12.12 -5.88
N PRO A 99 20.29 12.43 -5.06
CA PRO A 99 21.58 11.75 -5.15
C PRO A 99 21.44 10.23 -4.97
N GLY A 100 21.90 9.47 -5.95
CA GLY A 100 21.87 8.00 -5.94
C GLY A 100 20.60 7.36 -6.48
N GLY A 101 19.61 8.15 -6.97
CA GLY A 101 18.40 7.57 -7.56
C GLY A 101 17.38 8.57 -8.06
N GLY A 102 16.18 8.06 -8.31
CA GLY A 102 15.04 8.84 -8.74
C GLY A 102 13.72 8.16 -8.42
N LEU A 103 12.70 8.97 -8.18
CA LEU A 103 11.31 8.53 -8.08
C LEU A 103 10.58 8.92 -9.37
N TYR A 104 9.98 7.95 -10.01
CA TYR A 104 9.21 8.11 -11.24
C TYR A 104 7.75 7.80 -10.94
N ILE A 105 6.90 8.78 -11.23
CA ILE A 105 5.48 8.71 -11.02
C ILE A 105 4.83 8.39 -12.37
N VAL A 106 4.20 7.24 -12.45
CA VAL A 106 3.56 6.68 -13.65
C VAL A 106 2.13 6.24 -13.35
N TRP A 107 1.41 5.80 -14.37
CA TRP A 107 0.05 5.29 -14.19
C TRP A 107 -0.23 4.07 -15.07
N ALA A 108 -1.08 3.18 -14.55
CA ALA A 108 -1.38 1.88 -15.14
C ALA A 108 -2.01 1.96 -16.53
N SER A 109 -2.70 3.06 -16.87
CA SER A 109 -3.30 3.26 -18.19
C SER A 109 -2.29 3.72 -19.27
N SER A 110 -1.00 3.91 -18.92
CA SER A 110 0.08 4.25 -19.86
C SER A 110 1.21 3.21 -19.81
N PRO A 111 1.08 2.10 -20.53
CA PRO A 111 2.08 1.02 -20.54
C PRO A 111 3.48 1.47 -20.96
N ALA A 112 3.58 2.46 -21.87
CA ALA A 112 4.84 3.02 -22.33
C ALA A 112 5.66 3.63 -21.16
N GLU A 113 5.01 4.34 -20.25
CA GLU A 113 5.66 4.91 -19.07
C GLU A 113 6.16 3.83 -18.12
N LEU A 114 5.34 2.79 -17.88
CA LEU A 114 5.72 1.63 -17.06
C LEU A 114 6.91 0.86 -17.67
N SER A 115 7.06 0.88 -19.00
CA SER A 115 8.10 0.12 -19.71
C SER A 115 9.39 0.91 -19.90
N SER A 116 9.45 2.19 -19.51
CA SER A 116 10.49 3.12 -19.92
C SER A 116 11.85 2.93 -19.24
N ARG A 117 11.91 2.35 -18.01
CA ARG A 117 13.16 2.29 -17.24
C ARG A 117 13.18 1.18 -16.19
N PRO A 118 14.38 0.67 -15.78
CA PRO A 118 14.49 -0.23 -14.65
C PRO A 118 14.27 0.51 -13.32
N ALA A 119 13.82 -0.23 -12.30
CA ALA A 119 13.69 0.26 -10.94
C ALA A 119 13.91 -0.89 -9.95
N GLN A 120 14.56 -0.59 -8.82
CA GLN A 120 14.71 -1.56 -7.74
C GLN A 120 13.41 -1.70 -6.95
N ILE A 121 12.67 -0.60 -6.80
CA ILE A 121 11.41 -0.61 -6.06
C ILE A 121 10.28 -0.20 -7.00
N ILE A 122 9.20 -0.97 -6.99
CA ILE A 122 7.97 -0.59 -7.65
C ILE A 122 6.79 -0.68 -6.68
N ILE A 123 5.97 0.36 -6.66
CA ILE A 123 4.79 0.46 -5.80
C ILE A 123 3.56 0.61 -6.68
N PHE A 124 2.63 -0.33 -6.59
CA PHE A 124 1.33 -0.31 -7.25
C PHE A 124 0.27 0.13 -6.24
N ASP A 125 -0.17 1.37 -6.36
CA ASP A 125 -1.19 1.94 -5.48
C ASP A 125 -2.59 1.76 -6.07
N GLU A 126 -3.54 1.31 -5.24
CA GLU A 126 -4.90 0.93 -5.62
C GLU A 126 -4.95 -0.05 -6.81
N LYS A 127 -4.07 -1.07 -6.76
CA LYS A 127 -3.87 -2.09 -7.80
C LYS A 127 -5.18 -2.73 -8.31
N ALA A 128 -6.15 -2.97 -7.42
CA ALA A 128 -7.45 -3.54 -7.80
C ALA A 128 -8.29 -2.64 -8.73
N ALA A 129 -7.87 -1.38 -8.91
CA ALA A 129 -8.50 -0.45 -9.84
C ALA A 129 -7.96 -0.54 -11.27
N TYR A 130 -6.81 -1.21 -11.47
CA TYR A 130 -6.15 -1.24 -12.77
C TYR A 130 -6.98 -2.01 -13.79
N LYS A 131 -7.01 -1.48 -15.00
CA LYS A 131 -7.69 -2.12 -16.13
C LYS A 131 -6.65 -2.71 -17.08
N PRO A 132 -6.95 -3.84 -17.71
CA PRO A 132 -6.11 -4.36 -18.79
C PRO A 132 -5.91 -3.31 -19.89
N THR A 133 -4.70 -3.23 -20.43
CA THR A 133 -4.37 -2.37 -21.57
C THR A 133 -4.13 -3.21 -22.82
N ASN A 134 -4.04 -2.57 -23.98
CA ASN A 134 -3.72 -3.25 -25.24
C ASN A 134 -2.31 -3.88 -25.25
N GLU A 135 -1.41 -3.41 -24.40
CA GLU A 135 -0.04 -3.93 -24.25
C GLU A 135 0.07 -4.99 -23.12
N GLY A 136 -1.04 -5.29 -22.44
CA GLY A 136 -1.12 -6.31 -21.41
C GLY A 136 -1.43 -5.79 -20.01
N ASP A 137 -1.06 -6.59 -19.02
CA ASP A 137 -1.27 -6.30 -17.60
C ASP A 137 -0.20 -5.32 -17.10
N ALA A 138 -0.64 -4.16 -16.62
CA ALA A 138 0.23 -3.10 -16.10
C ALA A 138 1.13 -3.58 -14.94
N VAL A 139 0.63 -4.47 -14.09
CA VAL A 139 1.42 -5.02 -12.97
C VAL A 139 2.57 -5.85 -13.50
N LYS A 140 2.32 -6.77 -14.46
CA LYS A 140 3.36 -7.60 -15.09
C LYS A 140 4.39 -6.76 -15.85
N LEU A 141 3.95 -5.69 -16.51
CA LEU A 141 4.84 -4.76 -17.21
C LEU A 141 5.76 -4.03 -16.22
N GLY A 142 5.22 -3.58 -15.11
CA GLY A 142 6.00 -2.94 -14.05
C GLY A 142 6.95 -3.92 -13.35
N GLU A 143 6.49 -5.11 -12.95
CA GLU A 143 7.33 -6.14 -12.34
C GLU A 143 8.53 -6.52 -13.24
N ALA A 144 8.34 -6.51 -14.55
CA ALA A 144 9.45 -6.76 -15.46
C ALA A 144 10.57 -5.71 -15.38
N ARG A 145 10.32 -4.52 -14.81
CA ARG A 145 11.32 -3.46 -14.62
C ARG A 145 12.27 -3.72 -13.45
N THR A 146 11.89 -4.58 -12.53
CA THR A 146 12.72 -4.92 -11.37
C THR A 146 13.76 -6.00 -11.69
N LYS A 147 13.66 -6.69 -12.82
CA LYS A 147 14.57 -7.80 -13.19
C LYS A 147 16.06 -7.47 -13.22
N THR A 148 16.42 -6.21 -13.43
CA THR A 148 17.81 -5.76 -13.38
C THR A 148 18.39 -5.82 -11.95
N TYR A 149 17.51 -5.82 -10.95
CA TYR A 149 17.80 -5.87 -9.52
C TYR A 149 17.46 -7.23 -8.90
N ASP A 150 17.49 -8.31 -9.70
CA ASP A 150 17.14 -9.67 -9.27
C ASP A 150 17.82 -10.05 -7.95
N GLY A 151 17.00 -10.39 -6.96
CA GLY A 151 17.45 -10.67 -5.59
C GLY A 151 17.60 -9.43 -4.68
N GLU A 152 17.39 -8.20 -5.17
CA GLU A 152 17.39 -6.95 -4.40
C GLU A 152 16.14 -6.08 -4.65
N GLU A 153 15.25 -6.55 -5.50
CA GLU A 153 14.01 -5.85 -5.84
C GLU A 153 13.01 -5.85 -4.67
N LEU A 154 12.16 -4.83 -4.66
CA LEU A 154 11.00 -4.76 -3.78
C LEU A 154 9.76 -4.37 -4.58
N ILE A 155 8.75 -5.23 -4.57
CA ILE A 155 7.46 -5.00 -5.20
C ILE A 155 6.43 -4.76 -4.10
N VAL A 156 5.75 -3.61 -4.12
CA VAL A 156 4.73 -3.26 -3.13
C VAL A 156 3.39 -3.13 -3.84
N LYS A 157 2.41 -3.91 -3.42
CA LYS A 157 1.03 -3.88 -3.93
C LYS A 157 0.10 -3.45 -2.81
N ILE A 158 -0.59 -2.33 -3.01
CA ILE A 158 -1.51 -1.77 -2.02
C ILE A 158 -2.88 -1.61 -2.67
N SER A 159 -3.93 -2.11 -2.05
CA SER A 159 -5.29 -1.88 -2.54
C SER A 159 -6.37 -2.23 -1.53
N THR A 160 -7.50 -1.57 -1.70
CA THR A 160 -8.78 -2.02 -1.16
C THR A 160 -9.35 -3.09 -2.09
N PRO A 161 -9.79 -4.25 -1.57
CA PRO A 161 -10.45 -5.28 -2.37
C PRO A 161 -11.67 -4.71 -3.09
N ARG A 162 -11.83 -5.04 -4.36
CA ARG A 162 -13.05 -4.74 -5.13
C ARG A 162 -13.88 -6.01 -5.28
N ARG A 163 -15.20 -5.86 -5.53
CA ARG A 163 -16.03 -7.00 -5.88
C ARG A 163 -15.48 -7.63 -7.15
N CYS A 164 -15.09 -8.89 -7.07
CA CYS A 164 -14.81 -9.67 -8.26
C CYS A 164 -15.98 -10.61 -8.53
N ASN A 165 -16.33 -10.80 -9.80
CA ASN A 165 -17.30 -11.80 -10.24
C ASN A 165 -16.59 -13.12 -10.60
N CYS A 166 -15.43 -13.37 -10.00
CA CYS A 166 -14.67 -14.58 -10.26
C CYS A 166 -15.43 -15.78 -9.70
N THR A 167 -15.58 -16.79 -10.51
CA THR A 167 -16.04 -18.12 -10.07
C THR A 167 -14.90 -18.82 -9.32
N ALA A 168 -15.24 -19.72 -8.42
CA ALA A 168 -14.25 -20.50 -7.67
C ALA A 168 -13.29 -21.22 -8.66
N GLY A 169 -12.00 -20.91 -8.57
CA GLY A 169 -10.95 -21.46 -9.44
C GLY A 169 -10.46 -20.54 -10.56
N GLU A 170 -11.09 -19.37 -10.78
CA GLU A 170 -10.58 -18.36 -11.69
C GLU A 170 -9.58 -17.43 -10.99
N THR A 171 -8.52 -17.04 -11.70
CA THR A 171 -7.52 -16.09 -11.20
C THR A 171 -8.15 -14.69 -11.10
N CYS A 172 -8.46 -14.28 -9.91
CA CYS A 172 -8.88 -12.91 -9.65
C CYS A 172 -7.68 -11.96 -9.82
N GLY A 173 -7.78 -11.00 -10.70
CA GLY A 173 -6.78 -9.92 -10.84
C GLY A 173 -6.72 -8.98 -9.64
N ASP A 174 -7.53 -9.20 -8.62
CA ASP A 174 -7.65 -8.39 -7.42
C ASP A 174 -6.51 -8.66 -6.42
N ILE A 175 -6.36 -7.74 -5.48
CA ILE A 175 -5.42 -7.82 -4.36
C ILE A 175 -5.64 -9.06 -3.47
N CYS A 176 -6.85 -9.61 -3.46
CA CYS A 176 -7.17 -10.83 -2.71
C CYS A 176 -6.35 -12.02 -3.18
N HIS A 177 -6.22 -12.21 -4.50
CA HIS A 177 -5.42 -13.29 -5.05
C HIS A 177 -3.92 -13.12 -4.72
N ASP A 178 -3.41 -11.90 -4.76
CA ASP A 178 -2.02 -11.65 -4.36
C ASP A 178 -1.82 -11.98 -2.88
N TYR A 179 -2.75 -11.56 -2.01
CA TYR A 179 -2.70 -11.81 -0.57
C TYR A 179 -2.74 -13.31 -0.24
N GLU A 180 -3.54 -14.10 -0.95
CA GLU A 180 -3.63 -15.55 -0.78
C GLU A 180 -2.32 -16.29 -1.12
N ARG A 181 -1.47 -15.70 -1.96
CA ARG A 181 -0.15 -16.23 -2.31
C ARG A 181 0.95 -15.84 -1.32
N GLY A 182 0.68 -14.84 -0.46
CA GLY A 182 1.57 -14.36 0.57
C GLY A 182 1.48 -15.18 1.85
N ASP A 183 2.10 -14.68 2.91
CA ASP A 183 2.08 -15.27 4.25
C ASP A 183 0.80 -14.96 5.04
N GLN A 184 -0.11 -14.18 4.48
CA GLN A 184 -1.48 -13.92 4.95
C GLN A 184 -1.53 -13.38 6.39
N ARG A 185 -0.61 -12.50 6.76
CA ARG A 185 -0.61 -11.88 8.10
C ARG A 185 -1.87 -11.08 8.34
N GLU A 186 -2.39 -11.20 9.55
CA GLU A 186 -3.52 -10.42 10.06
C GLU A 186 -3.09 -9.63 11.29
N TYR A 187 -3.72 -8.48 11.50
CA TYR A 187 -3.46 -7.68 12.69
C TYR A 187 -4.37 -8.13 13.84
N TYR A 188 -3.75 -8.58 14.92
CA TYR A 188 -4.45 -9.01 16.12
C TYR A 188 -4.42 -7.92 17.19
N VAL A 189 -5.54 -7.79 17.91
CA VAL A 189 -5.68 -6.89 19.05
C VAL A 189 -6.05 -7.69 20.29
N PRO A 190 -5.45 -7.40 21.47
CA PRO A 190 -5.84 -8.05 22.71
C PRO A 190 -7.19 -7.51 23.19
N CYS A 191 -8.02 -8.38 23.74
CA CYS A 191 -9.22 -7.99 24.45
C CYS A 191 -8.86 -7.40 25.83
N PRO A 192 -9.34 -6.21 26.20
CA PRO A 192 -9.01 -5.60 27.50
C PRO A 192 -9.64 -6.32 28.72
N HIS A 193 -10.52 -7.30 28.49
CA HIS A 193 -11.20 -8.04 29.55
C HIS A 193 -10.63 -9.44 29.77
N CYS A 194 -10.22 -10.15 28.72
CA CYS A 194 -9.71 -11.51 28.82
C CYS A 194 -8.30 -11.70 28.28
N ASP A 195 -7.64 -10.65 27.79
CA ASP A 195 -6.30 -10.63 27.19
C ASP A 195 -6.11 -11.54 25.96
N GLU A 196 -7.17 -12.22 25.49
CA GLU A 196 -7.10 -13.03 24.29
C GLU A 196 -6.99 -12.16 23.02
N PHE A 197 -6.09 -12.59 22.13
CA PHE A 197 -5.86 -11.89 20.85
C PHE A 197 -6.89 -12.29 19.81
N GLN A 198 -7.43 -11.32 19.11
CA GLN A 198 -8.45 -11.50 18.07
C GLN A 198 -8.27 -10.53 16.91
N THR A 199 -8.72 -10.92 15.72
CA THR A 199 -8.88 -9.99 14.58
C THR A 199 -10.22 -9.28 14.70
N LEU A 200 -10.27 -7.99 14.33
CA LEU A 200 -11.52 -7.25 14.33
C LEU A 200 -12.37 -7.64 13.12
N LYS A 201 -13.54 -8.22 13.36
CA LYS A 201 -14.51 -8.65 12.37
C LYS A 201 -15.76 -7.80 12.46
N PHE A 202 -16.36 -7.47 11.32
CA PHE A 202 -17.66 -6.77 11.35
C PHE A 202 -18.71 -7.62 12.10
N GLY A 203 -18.59 -8.95 11.98
CA GLY A 203 -19.56 -9.87 12.52
C GLY A 203 -20.82 -9.89 11.65
N GLY A 204 -21.93 -9.61 12.21
CA GLY A 204 -23.21 -9.59 11.54
C GLY A 204 -24.32 -9.76 12.56
N LYS A 205 -25.56 -9.65 12.12
CA LYS A 205 -26.73 -9.71 12.99
C LYS A 205 -26.81 -11.05 13.75
N ASP A 206 -26.38 -12.12 13.08
CA ASP A 206 -26.52 -13.50 13.57
C ASP A 206 -25.24 -14.04 14.25
N THR A 207 -24.21 -13.20 14.43
CA THR A 207 -22.98 -13.59 15.14
C THR A 207 -23.02 -13.13 16.60
N SER A 208 -22.39 -13.90 17.49
CA SER A 208 -22.28 -13.56 18.93
C SER A 208 -21.17 -12.55 19.23
N PHE A 209 -20.38 -12.15 18.24
CA PHE A 209 -19.22 -11.25 18.38
C PHE A 209 -19.18 -10.21 17.27
N GLY A 210 -18.20 -9.31 17.31
CA GLY A 210 -18.01 -8.28 16.27
C GLY A 210 -18.74 -6.98 16.58
N LEU A 211 -18.86 -6.11 15.56
CA LEU A 211 -19.51 -4.83 15.72
C LEU A 211 -21.01 -5.01 15.93
N LYS A 212 -21.53 -4.38 16.99
CA LYS A 212 -22.94 -4.41 17.41
C LYS A 212 -23.44 -3.01 17.69
N TRP A 213 -24.75 -2.83 17.63
CA TRP A 213 -25.44 -1.61 18.04
C TRP A 213 -26.86 -1.96 18.46
N GLU A 214 -27.41 -1.17 19.35
CA GLU A 214 -28.82 -1.29 19.70
C GLU A 214 -29.69 -0.66 18.60
N PRO A 215 -30.84 -1.26 18.26
CA PRO A 215 -31.71 -0.71 17.21
C PRO A 215 -32.17 0.72 17.47
N ASP A 216 -32.34 1.08 18.75
CA ASP A 216 -32.80 2.40 19.19
C ASP A 216 -31.64 3.40 19.43
N ALA A 217 -30.36 2.95 19.31
CA ALA A 217 -29.17 3.77 19.50
C ALA A 217 -28.05 3.38 18.51
N PRO A 218 -28.29 3.49 17.18
CA PRO A 218 -27.33 3.07 16.16
C PRO A 218 -26.06 3.95 16.14
N GLU A 219 -26.10 5.14 16.74
CA GLU A 219 -24.96 6.05 16.90
C GLU A 219 -23.97 5.64 17.99
N SER A 220 -24.31 4.64 18.80
CA SER A 220 -23.49 4.11 19.90
C SER A 220 -23.08 2.67 19.64
N PRO A 221 -22.30 2.37 18.59
CA PRO A 221 -21.85 1.04 18.31
C PRO A 221 -20.80 0.58 19.34
N PHE A 222 -20.77 -0.73 19.63
CA PHE A 222 -19.78 -1.37 20.47
C PHE A 222 -19.27 -2.64 19.80
N TYR A 223 -18.11 -3.14 20.23
CA TYR A 223 -17.54 -4.37 19.69
C TYR A 223 -17.62 -5.46 20.76
N LEU A 224 -18.20 -6.61 20.44
CA LEU A 224 -18.20 -7.79 21.32
C LEU A 224 -17.02 -8.69 21.03
N CYS A 225 -16.25 -8.97 22.08
CA CYS A 225 -15.13 -9.90 22.02
C CYS A 225 -15.56 -11.30 21.55
N GLU A 226 -14.77 -11.89 20.67
CA GLU A 226 -14.99 -13.24 20.12
C GLU A 226 -14.88 -14.33 21.19
N HIS A 227 -14.07 -14.09 22.25
CA HIS A 227 -13.75 -15.07 23.29
C HIS A 227 -14.62 -14.96 24.55
N CYS A 228 -14.79 -13.75 25.08
CA CYS A 228 -15.52 -13.54 26.34
C CYS A 228 -16.87 -12.84 26.18
N ALA A 229 -17.23 -12.41 24.97
CA ALA A 229 -18.44 -11.64 24.66
C ALA A 229 -18.59 -10.32 25.45
N CYS A 230 -17.53 -9.84 26.11
CA CYS A 230 -17.55 -8.53 26.74
C CYS A 230 -17.47 -7.41 25.70
N PRO A 231 -18.16 -6.28 25.90
CA PRO A 231 -18.04 -5.10 25.04
C PRO A 231 -16.66 -4.44 25.22
N ILE A 232 -16.07 -4.02 24.11
CA ILE A 232 -14.78 -3.34 24.02
C ILE A 232 -15.01 -1.93 23.45
#